data_c24d623bdf38195d80b1e788e3b0379b
#
_entry.id   c24d623bdf38195d80b1e788e3b0379b
#
_cell.length_a   1.000
_cell.length_b   1.000
_cell.length_c   1.000
_cell.angle_alpha   90.00
_cell.angle_beta   90.00
_cell.angle_gamma   90.00
#
_symmetry.space_group_name_H-M   'P 1'
#
loop_
_entity.id
_entity.type
_entity.pdbx_description
1 polymer ?
#
loop_
_entity_poly.entity_id
_entity_poly.type
_entity_poly.pdbx_seq_one_letter_code
_entity_poly.pdbx_strand_id
1 'polypeptide(L)'
;MSYGVMGGNMQPQGHMQTLVRMLDYGQNPQTACDAPRWRYNAGLSINAESNMDRSTVQGLNNLGHELEVINDSYQDFGAGQFIWRMGDTKVQGYVAASDPRRDGQAVGF
;
A
#
# COMPACT_ATOMS: atom_id res chain seq x y z
N MET A 1 6.08 -14.08 -6.46
CA MET A 1 5.47 -13.44 -5.28
C MET A 1 3.99 -13.82 -5.23
N SER A 2 3.49 -14.11 -4.04
CA SER A 2 2.05 -14.20 -3.75
C SER A 2 1.68 -13.03 -2.85
N TYR A 3 0.63 -12.30 -3.17
CA TYR A 3 0.20 -11.16 -2.36
C TYR A 3 -1.27 -10.84 -2.64
N GLY A 4 -1.87 -10.13 -1.71
CA GLY A 4 -3.21 -9.58 -1.87
C GLY A 4 -3.39 -8.34 -1.01
N VAL A 5 -4.21 -7.41 -1.47
CA VAL A 5 -4.66 -6.26 -0.71
C VAL A 5 -6.18 -6.35 -0.62
N MET A 6 -6.71 -6.61 0.55
CA MET A 6 -8.16 -6.62 0.80
C MET A 6 -8.70 -5.19 0.85
N GLY A 7 -10.01 -5.00 0.77
CA GLY A 7 -10.62 -3.67 0.91
C GLY A 7 -11.73 -3.35 -0.10
N GLY A 8 -12.45 -4.36 -0.61
CA GLY A 8 -13.56 -4.16 -1.55
C GLY A 8 -13.10 -3.40 -2.80
N ASN A 9 -13.69 -2.26 -3.08
CA ASN A 9 -13.35 -1.41 -4.24
C ASN A 9 -11.94 -0.82 -4.18
N MET A 10 -11.27 -0.86 -3.03
CA MET A 10 -9.87 -0.47 -2.88
C MET A 10 -8.90 -1.54 -3.42
N GLN A 11 -9.33 -2.79 -3.57
CA GLN A 11 -8.43 -3.89 -3.95
C GLN A 11 -7.62 -3.61 -5.23
N PRO A 12 -8.20 -3.24 -6.38
CA PRO A 12 -7.39 -2.97 -7.59
C PRO A 12 -6.40 -1.85 -7.37
N GLN A 13 -6.81 -0.80 -6.68
CA GLN A 13 -5.99 0.38 -6.41
C GLN A 13 -4.83 0.06 -5.46
N GLY A 14 -5.11 -0.67 -4.37
CA GLY A 14 -4.09 -1.08 -3.41
C GLY A 14 -3.08 -2.07 -4.01
N HIS A 15 -3.54 -3.02 -4.84
CA HIS A 15 -2.65 -3.93 -5.57
C HIS A 15 -1.70 -3.16 -6.48
N MET A 16 -2.23 -2.23 -7.28
CA MET A 16 -1.43 -1.43 -8.20
C MET A 16 -0.40 -0.58 -7.46
N GLN A 17 -0.81 0.18 -6.44
CA GLN A 17 0.09 1.03 -5.66
C GLN A 17 1.24 0.24 -5.05
N THR A 18 0.96 -0.94 -4.50
CA THR A 18 1.97 -1.79 -3.89
C THR A 18 2.94 -2.36 -4.92
N LEU A 19 2.45 -2.83 -6.07
CA LEU A 19 3.31 -3.34 -7.15
C LEU A 19 4.24 -2.26 -7.69
N VAL A 20 3.73 -1.07 -7.97
CA VAL A 20 4.54 0.06 -8.46
C VAL A 20 5.66 0.38 -7.45
N ARG A 21 5.35 0.40 -6.15
CA ARG A 21 6.36 0.66 -5.11
C ARG A 21 7.46 -0.39 -5.10
N MET A 22 7.11 -1.67 -5.25
CA MET A 22 8.09 -2.76 -5.24
C MET A 22 8.87 -2.88 -6.55
N LEU A 23 8.18 -2.82 -7.69
CA LEU A 23 8.79 -3.14 -8.99
C LEU A 23 9.43 -1.93 -9.65
N ASP A 24 8.82 -0.75 -9.57
CA ASP A 24 9.32 0.46 -10.22
C ASP A 24 10.23 1.27 -9.29
N TYR A 25 9.92 1.31 -7.98
CA TYR A 25 10.69 2.07 -6.99
C TYR A 25 11.61 1.20 -6.11
N GLY A 26 11.64 -0.11 -6.31
CA GLY A 26 12.57 -1.02 -5.62
C GLY A 26 12.35 -1.12 -4.10
N GLN A 27 11.18 -0.76 -3.60
CA GLN A 27 10.89 -0.89 -2.18
C GLN A 27 10.75 -2.36 -1.78
N ASN A 28 11.21 -2.71 -0.58
CA ASN A 28 10.94 -4.04 -0.04
C ASN A 28 9.44 -4.20 0.32
N PRO A 29 8.93 -5.44 0.44
CA PRO A 29 7.50 -5.67 0.67
C PRO A 29 6.93 -4.97 1.90
N GLN A 30 7.66 -4.92 3.03
CA GLN A 30 7.18 -4.26 4.24
C GLN A 30 7.11 -2.74 4.06
N THR A 31 8.15 -2.12 3.48
CA THR A 31 8.14 -0.68 3.18
C THR A 31 7.00 -0.31 2.23
N ALA A 32 6.75 -1.12 1.21
CA ALA A 32 5.64 -0.90 0.28
C ALA A 32 4.27 -1.08 0.96
N CYS A 33 4.19 -1.98 1.95
CA CYS A 33 2.99 -2.22 2.74
C CYS A 33 2.68 -1.07 3.69
N ASP A 34 3.70 -0.54 4.37
CA ASP A 34 3.60 0.54 5.36
C ASP A 34 3.36 1.92 4.71
N ALA A 35 3.71 2.05 3.45
CA ALA A 35 3.63 3.32 2.75
C ALA A 35 2.20 3.86 2.67
N PRO A 36 2.01 5.20 2.74
CA PRO A 36 0.71 5.82 2.64
C PRO A 36 0.03 5.46 1.32
N ARG A 37 -1.27 5.21 1.39
CA ARG A 37 -2.12 4.93 0.24
C ARG A 37 -3.06 6.09 -0.07
N TRP A 38 -3.55 6.08 -1.27
CA TRP A 38 -4.66 6.90 -1.71
C TRP A 38 -5.76 6.02 -2.31
N ARG A 39 -6.97 6.55 -2.31
CA ARG A 39 -8.15 5.90 -2.90
C ARG A 39 -8.87 6.90 -3.80
N TYR A 40 -9.00 6.55 -5.06
CA TYR A 40 -9.84 7.26 -6.00
C TYR A 40 -11.31 6.98 -5.70
N ASN A 41 -12.12 8.02 -5.60
CA ASN A 41 -13.54 7.90 -5.37
C ASN A 41 -14.33 8.12 -6.69
N ALA A 42 -14.28 9.32 -7.23
CA ALA A 42 -14.94 9.70 -8.48
C ALA A 42 -14.41 11.05 -8.99
N GLY A 43 -14.38 11.25 -10.30
CA GLY A 43 -13.97 12.54 -10.88
C GLY A 43 -12.56 12.96 -10.47
N LEU A 44 -12.44 14.04 -9.70
CA LEU A 44 -11.19 14.53 -9.13
C LEU A 44 -11.02 14.21 -7.63
N SER A 45 -12.04 13.57 -7.02
CA SER A 45 -12.07 13.26 -5.58
C SER A 45 -11.19 12.06 -5.24
N ILE A 46 -10.26 12.26 -4.32
CA ILE A 46 -9.29 11.29 -3.84
C ILE A 46 -9.19 11.37 -2.32
N ASN A 47 -9.31 10.23 -1.63
CA ASN A 47 -8.94 10.11 -0.24
C ASN A 47 -7.46 9.77 -0.13
N ALA A 48 -6.75 10.42 0.79
CA ALA A 48 -5.35 10.15 1.10
C ALA A 48 -5.18 9.84 2.59
N GLU A 49 -4.29 8.91 2.92
CA GLU A 49 -3.96 8.64 4.32
C GLU A 49 -3.26 9.83 4.98
N SER A 50 -3.50 10.03 6.28
CA SER A 50 -2.98 11.17 7.05
C SER A 50 -1.46 11.20 7.18
N ASN A 51 -0.79 10.06 6.97
CA ASN A 51 0.68 9.96 6.94
C ASN A 51 1.28 10.23 5.54
N MET A 52 0.46 10.60 4.55
CA MET A 52 0.96 11.04 3.26
C MET A 52 1.69 12.38 3.39
N ASP A 53 2.81 12.51 2.68
CA ASP A 53 3.60 13.73 2.69
C ASP A 53 2.77 14.96 2.27
N ARG A 54 2.85 16.02 3.08
CA ARG A 54 2.06 17.24 2.88
C ARG A 54 2.36 17.93 1.55
N SER A 55 3.61 17.89 1.08
CA SER A 55 3.99 18.49 -0.20
C SER A 55 3.35 17.72 -1.37
N THR A 56 3.23 16.41 -1.25
CA THR A 56 2.53 15.57 -2.22
C THR A 56 1.04 15.90 -2.28
N VAL A 57 0.38 16.00 -1.12
CA VAL A 57 -1.04 16.41 -1.03
C VAL A 57 -1.25 17.78 -1.66
N GLN A 58 -0.40 18.75 -1.31
CA GLN A 58 -0.49 20.11 -1.86
C GLN A 58 -0.23 20.13 -3.37
N GLY A 59 0.75 19.36 -3.84
CA GLY A 59 1.07 19.25 -5.27
C GLY A 59 -0.11 18.71 -6.09
N LEU A 60 -0.76 17.67 -5.59
CA LEU A 60 -1.93 17.06 -6.23
C LEU A 60 -3.13 18.02 -6.24
N ASN A 61 -3.38 18.75 -5.14
CA ASN A 61 -4.41 19.80 -5.10
C ASN A 61 -4.12 20.91 -6.11
N ASN A 62 -2.87 21.34 -6.26
CA ASN A 62 -2.48 22.35 -7.23
C ASN A 62 -2.67 21.89 -8.70
N LEU A 63 -2.65 20.59 -8.94
CA LEU A 63 -2.98 19.97 -10.23
C LEU A 63 -4.48 19.81 -10.47
N GLY A 64 -5.32 20.20 -9.50
CA GLY A 64 -6.78 20.20 -9.62
C GLY A 64 -7.46 18.98 -9.00
N HIS A 65 -6.72 18.08 -8.34
CA HIS A 65 -7.34 17.02 -7.57
C HIS A 65 -7.96 17.54 -6.28
N GLU A 66 -9.04 16.91 -5.84
CA GLU A 66 -9.74 17.22 -4.60
C GLU A 66 -9.39 16.17 -3.56
N LEU A 67 -8.31 16.40 -2.78
CA LEU A 67 -7.83 15.46 -1.78
C LEU A 67 -8.49 15.68 -0.43
N GLU A 68 -9.10 14.63 0.11
CA GLU A 68 -9.51 14.53 1.50
C GLU A 68 -8.52 13.67 2.28
N VAL A 69 -7.96 14.23 3.36
CA VAL A 69 -7.02 13.49 4.24
C VAL A 69 -7.81 12.74 5.30
N ILE A 70 -7.71 11.41 5.29
CA ILE A 70 -8.44 10.50 6.16
C ILE A 70 -7.53 10.00 7.28
N ASN A 71 -7.97 10.17 8.52
CA ASN A 71 -7.24 9.70 9.71
C ASN A 71 -7.48 8.23 10.04
N ASP A 72 -8.58 7.63 9.57
CA ASP A 72 -8.91 6.23 9.79
C ASP A 72 -8.46 5.37 8.60
N SER A 73 -7.23 4.90 8.66
CA SER A 73 -6.68 3.98 7.64
C SER A 73 -7.34 2.60 7.66
N TYR A 74 -8.00 2.24 8.76
CA TYR A 74 -8.56 0.90 8.94
C TYR A 74 -9.67 0.59 7.93
N GLN A 75 -10.51 1.54 7.60
CA GLN A 75 -11.69 1.31 6.77
C GLN A 75 -11.46 1.54 5.28
N ASP A 76 -10.68 2.56 4.91
CA ASP A 76 -10.67 3.07 3.54
C ASP A 76 -9.53 2.55 2.64
N PHE A 77 -8.41 2.11 3.23
CA PHE A 77 -7.18 1.88 2.43
C PHE A 77 -6.76 0.42 2.29
N GLY A 78 -7.62 -0.49 2.73
CA GLY A 78 -7.38 -1.92 2.63
C GLY A 78 -6.24 -2.41 3.53
N ALA A 79 -5.86 -3.68 3.35
CA ALA A 79 -4.72 -4.27 4.05
C ALA A 79 -4.04 -5.32 3.18
N GLY A 80 -2.72 -5.28 3.13
CA GLY A 80 -1.90 -6.15 2.32
C GLY A 80 -1.25 -7.28 3.11
N GLN A 81 -1.11 -8.43 2.46
CA GLN A 81 -0.31 -9.56 2.94
C GLN A 81 0.54 -10.07 1.80
N PHE A 82 1.81 -10.32 2.05
CA PHE A 82 2.81 -10.60 1.02
C PHE A 82 3.71 -11.75 1.40
N ILE A 83 4.02 -12.62 0.43
CA ILE A 83 5.11 -13.58 0.49
C ILE A 83 5.88 -13.49 -0.82
N TRP A 84 7.16 -13.17 -0.75
CA TRP A 84 8.06 -13.10 -1.89
C TRP A 84 9.10 -14.19 -1.77
N ARG A 85 9.13 -15.09 -2.75
CA ARG A 85 10.19 -16.10 -2.88
C ARG A 85 11.46 -15.43 -3.38
N MET A 86 12.53 -15.59 -2.60
CA MET A 86 13.87 -15.12 -2.97
C MET A 86 14.62 -16.27 -3.66
N GLY A 87 15.05 -16.09 -4.89
CA GLY A 87 15.90 -17.01 -5.66
C GLY A 87 15.78 -18.51 -5.30
N ASP A 88 16.89 -19.13 -4.89
CA ASP A 88 16.88 -20.49 -4.33
C ASP A 88 16.41 -20.46 -2.88
N THR A 89 15.23 -21.01 -2.63
CA THR A 89 14.59 -20.98 -1.31
C THR A 89 15.32 -21.77 -0.23
N LYS A 90 16.18 -22.72 -0.62
CA LYS A 90 17.04 -23.45 0.34
C LYS A 90 18.17 -22.60 0.90
N VAL A 91 18.54 -21.54 0.19
CA VAL A 91 19.64 -20.64 0.54
C VAL A 91 19.11 -19.26 0.97
N GLN A 92 18.15 -18.72 0.24
CA GLN A 92 17.67 -17.35 0.41
C GLN A 92 16.29 -17.25 1.09
N GLY A 93 15.49 -18.33 1.06
CA GLY A 93 14.20 -18.40 1.73
C GLY A 93 13.10 -17.54 1.10
N TYR A 94 12.28 -16.96 1.97
CA TYR A 94 11.15 -16.11 1.63
C TYR A 94 11.21 -14.82 2.43
N VAL A 95 10.69 -13.74 1.85
CA VAL A 95 10.40 -12.50 2.56
C VAL A 95 8.88 -12.36 2.67
N ALA A 96 8.39 -12.08 3.86
CA ALA A 96 6.97 -11.85 4.10
C ALA A 96 6.74 -10.45 4.69
N ALA A 97 5.58 -9.88 4.44
CA ALA A 97 5.15 -8.60 5.00
C ALA A 97 3.68 -8.65 5.38
N SER A 98 3.34 -7.96 6.46
CA SER A 98 1.98 -7.82 6.96
C SER A 98 1.62 -6.35 7.15
N ASP A 99 0.39 -6.00 6.79
CA ASP A 99 -0.09 -4.63 6.78
C ASP A 99 -0.32 -4.08 8.20
N PRO A 100 0.25 -2.93 8.56
CA PRO A 100 0.07 -2.31 9.88
C PRO A 100 -1.36 -1.80 10.11
N ARG A 101 -2.20 -1.74 9.06
CA ARG A 101 -3.61 -1.34 9.16
C ARG A 101 -4.51 -2.41 9.75
N ARG A 102 -3.96 -3.58 10.07
CA ARG A 102 -4.66 -4.73 10.68
C ARG A 102 -3.74 -5.44 11.67
N ASP A 103 -4.33 -6.26 12.53
CA ASP A 103 -3.64 -7.06 13.55
C ASP A 103 -3.00 -8.33 12.94
N GLY A 104 -2.36 -8.18 11.80
CA GLY A 104 -1.65 -9.26 11.11
C GLY A 104 -0.19 -9.29 11.49
N GLN A 105 0.44 -10.46 11.31
CA GLN A 105 1.87 -10.64 11.50
C GLN A 105 2.45 -11.57 10.45
N ALA A 106 3.59 -11.20 9.87
CA ALA A 106 4.41 -12.10 9.08
C ALA A 106 5.38 -12.83 10.02
N VAL A 107 5.28 -14.14 10.09
CA VAL A 107 6.09 -14.99 10.98
C VAL A 107 6.84 -16.03 10.15
N GLY A 108 8.16 -16.16 10.42
CA GLY A 108 9.02 -17.18 9.84
C GLY A 108 9.67 -18.05 10.91
N PHE A 109 10.01 -19.30 10.55
CA PHE A 109 10.72 -20.26 11.43
C PHE A 109 11.66 -21.14 10.60
#